data_f53ba07b647f97a6a49a34b9f19b1bcf
#
_entry.id   f53ba07b647f97a6a49a34b9f19b1bcf
#
_cell.length_a   1.000
_cell.length_b   1.000
_cell.length_c   1.000
_cell.angle_alpha   90.00
_cell.angle_beta   90.00
_cell.angle_gamma   90.00
#
_symmetry.space_group_name_H-M   'P 1'
#
loop_
_entity.id
_entity.type
_entity.pdbx_description
1 polymer ?
#
loop_
_entity_poly.entity_id
_entity_poly.type
_entity_poly.pdbx_seq_one_letter_code
_entity_poly.pdbx_strand_id
1 'polypeptide(L)'
;ADKHSTASGKILAMQDTLDRLKQAGDEMDSLSRDAQSAKADPAQVEQQLAFMREQIDQLREAVAVLSAPNGVALASGKHLQLTSRRNLMLNAGADADMGVMKRLFIGVGEGLSLFVRKLGMKLIANQGPVAIQAQNDQLQLLARKDLEIVSTDSEIHIVAKKKIIINAGGSYITLDPYRIELGTGCDVDVKAADFSYS
;
A
#
# COMPACT_ATOMS: atom_id res chain seq x y z
N ALA A 1 -19.95 -8.28 -52.85
CA ALA A 1 -18.54 -7.84 -52.90
C ALA A 1 -17.94 -7.81 -51.51
N ASP A 2 -16.95 -8.60 -51.32
CA ASP A 2 -16.33 -9.08 -50.11
C ASP A 2 -15.82 -7.99 -49.15
N LYS A 3 -16.39 -7.96 -47.95
CA LYS A 3 -15.84 -7.22 -46.82
C LYS A 3 -15.09 -8.07 -45.79
N HIS A 4 -14.61 -9.25 -46.18
CA HIS A 4 -13.97 -10.21 -45.26
C HIS A 4 -12.46 -10.42 -45.43
N SER A 5 -11.77 -9.63 -46.24
CA SER A 5 -10.30 -9.78 -46.45
C SER A 5 -9.41 -9.13 -45.36
N THR A 6 -9.99 -8.52 -44.30
CA THR A 6 -9.24 -7.85 -43.22
C THR A 6 -9.01 -8.71 -41.98
N ALA A 7 -9.36 -9.99 -42.00
CA ALA A 7 -9.25 -10.86 -40.81
C ALA A 7 -7.83 -11.36 -40.48
N SER A 8 -6.92 -11.44 -41.48
CA SER A 8 -5.56 -11.96 -41.24
C SER A 8 -4.63 -11.02 -40.48
N GLY A 9 -4.88 -9.68 -40.53
CA GLY A 9 -4.12 -8.71 -39.73
C GLY A 9 -4.49 -8.71 -38.24
N LYS A 10 -5.67 -9.24 -37.86
CA LYS A 10 -6.16 -9.26 -36.48
C LYS A 10 -5.55 -10.37 -35.61
N ILE A 11 -5.09 -11.46 -36.20
CA ILE A 11 -4.51 -12.61 -35.46
C ILE A 11 -3.11 -12.28 -34.94
N LEU A 12 -2.29 -11.58 -35.71
CA LEU A 12 -0.96 -11.12 -35.27
C LEU A 12 -1.06 -10.07 -34.15
N ALA A 13 -2.05 -9.16 -34.23
CA ALA A 13 -2.30 -8.19 -33.14
C ALA A 13 -2.81 -8.83 -31.85
N MET A 14 -3.44 -10.00 -31.89
CA MET A 14 -3.87 -10.75 -30.72
C MET A 14 -2.68 -11.31 -29.94
N GLN A 15 -1.67 -11.84 -30.60
CA GLN A 15 -0.47 -12.37 -29.95
C GLN A 15 0.27 -11.30 -29.15
N ASP A 16 0.48 -10.12 -29.74
CA ASP A 16 1.08 -8.98 -29.03
C ASP A 16 0.26 -8.56 -27.79
N THR A 17 -1.06 -8.66 -27.87
CA THR A 17 -1.95 -8.37 -26.76
C THR A 17 -1.81 -9.40 -25.63
N LEU A 18 -1.78 -10.68 -25.99
CA LEU A 18 -1.58 -11.77 -25.03
C LEU A 18 -0.21 -11.68 -24.36
N ASP A 19 0.84 -11.37 -25.10
CA ASP A 19 2.20 -11.20 -24.58
C ASP A 19 2.27 -10.03 -23.58
N ARG A 20 1.60 -8.90 -23.86
CA ARG A 20 1.52 -7.77 -22.93
C ARG A 20 0.73 -8.11 -21.66
N LEU A 21 -0.38 -8.82 -21.76
CA LEU A 21 -1.16 -9.28 -20.62
C LEU A 21 -0.36 -10.26 -19.75
N LYS A 22 0.39 -11.16 -20.36
CA LYS A 22 1.28 -12.09 -19.69
C LYS A 22 2.41 -11.36 -18.96
N GLN A 23 3.08 -10.42 -19.63
CA GLN A 23 4.10 -9.58 -19.01
C GLN A 23 3.56 -8.83 -17.80
N ALA A 24 2.38 -8.21 -17.91
CA ALA A 24 1.72 -7.51 -16.80
C ALA A 24 1.45 -8.45 -15.60
N GLY A 25 1.04 -9.69 -15.87
CA GLY A 25 0.87 -10.71 -14.85
C GLY A 25 2.18 -11.10 -14.16
N ASP A 26 3.25 -11.30 -14.92
CA ASP A 26 4.59 -11.65 -14.41
C ASP A 26 5.18 -10.49 -13.55
N GLU A 27 4.97 -9.24 -13.95
CA GLU A 27 5.38 -8.06 -13.20
C GLU A 27 4.62 -7.96 -11.86
N MET A 28 3.32 -8.19 -11.85
CA MET A 28 2.50 -8.21 -10.63
C MET A 28 2.90 -9.36 -9.70
N ASP A 29 3.17 -10.55 -10.23
CA ASP A 29 3.66 -11.68 -9.45
C ASP A 29 5.03 -11.39 -8.82
N SER A 30 5.93 -10.74 -9.55
CA SER A 30 7.22 -10.29 -9.00
C SER A 30 7.06 -9.30 -7.85
N LEU A 31 6.18 -8.30 -7.98
CA LEU A 31 5.87 -7.35 -6.92
C LEU A 31 5.23 -8.03 -5.70
N SER A 32 4.33 -8.99 -5.94
CA SER A 32 3.66 -9.77 -4.90
C SER A 32 4.66 -10.58 -4.06
N ARG A 33 5.63 -11.24 -4.71
CA ARG A 33 6.71 -11.98 -4.02
C ARG A 33 7.62 -11.07 -3.20
N ASP A 34 7.96 -9.90 -3.72
CA ASP A 34 8.75 -8.92 -2.97
C ASP A 34 8.01 -8.37 -1.76
N ALA A 35 6.71 -8.10 -1.90
CA ALA A 35 5.85 -7.70 -0.79
C ALA A 35 5.82 -8.77 0.31
N GLN A 36 5.63 -10.04 -0.05
CA GLN A 36 5.65 -11.17 0.88
C GLN A 36 7.02 -11.30 1.58
N SER A 37 8.12 -11.14 0.86
CA SER A 37 9.47 -11.16 1.43
C SER A 37 9.68 -10.02 2.43
N ALA A 38 9.02 -8.89 2.23
CA ALA A 38 9.01 -7.75 3.12
C ALA A 38 7.95 -7.85 4.25
N LYS A 39 7.26 -8.98 4.38
CA LYS A 39 6.16 -9.23 5.34
C LYS A 39 4.93 -8.33 5.13
N ALA A 40 4.72 -7.86 3.92
CA ALA A 40 3.47 -7.26 3.49
C ALA A 40 2.58 -8.34 2.85
N ASP A 41 1.26 -8.13 2.86
CA ASP A 41 0.35 -9.08 2.24
C ASP A 41 0.53 -9.10 0.72
N PRO A 42 0.72 -10.28 0.10
CA PRO A 42 0.91 -10.40 -1.33
C PRO A 42 -0.41 -10.18 -2.10
N ALA A 43 -0.31 -9.77 -3.35
CA ALA A 43 -1.46 -9.76 -4.25
C ALA A 43 -1.84 -11.20 -4.63
N GLN A 44 -3.15 -11.48 -4.77
CA GLN A 44 -3.65 -12.78 -5.22
C GLN A 44 -3.66 -12.85 -6.75
N VAL A 45 -2.49 -13.09 -7.34
CA VAL A 45 -2.30 -13.07 -8.80
C VAL A 45 -2.63 -14.40 -9.50
N GLU A 46 -2.64 -15.52 -8.78
CA GLU A 46 -2.82 -16.86 -9.36
C GLU A 46 -4.14 -17.00 -10.13
N GLN A 47 -5.24 -16.48 -9.58
CA GLN A 47 -6.54 -16.53 -10.24
C GLN A 47 -6.58 -15.72 -11.53
N GLN A 48 -5.87 -14.59 -11.58
CA GLN A 48 -5.78 -13.76 -12.78
C GLN A 48 -4.86 -14.38 -13.83
N LEU A 49 -3.76 -14.99 -13.42
CA LEU A 49 -2.88 -15.74 -14.31
C LEU A 49 -3.59 -16.97 -14.89
N ALA A 50 -4.37 -17.69 -14.07
CA ALA A 50 -5.20 -18.79 -14.53
C ALA A 50 -6.26 -18.33 -15.55
N PHE A 51 -6.97 -17.24 -15.26
CA PHE A 51 -7.93 -16.62 -16.16
C PHE A 51 -7.29 -16.26 -17.52
N MET A 52 -6.11 -15.65 -17.51
CA MET A 52 -5.41 -15.31 -18.75
C MET A 52 -5.02 -16.56 -19.55
N ARG A 53 -4.47 -17.58 -18.90
CA ARG A 53 -4.02 -18.82 -19.58
C ARG A 53 -5.18 -19.68 -20.09
N GLU A 54 -6.25 -19.79 -19.33
CA GLU A 54 -7.33 -20.73 -19.61
C GLU A 54 -8.44 -20.12 -20.46
N GLN A 55 -8.75 -18.87 -20.25
CA GLN A 55 -9.89 -18.22 -20.92
C GLN A 55 -9.48 -17.34 -22.09
N ILE A 56 -8.45 -16.50 -21.91
CA ILE A 56 -8.04 -15.55 -22.96
C ILE A 56 -7.17 -16.24 -24.00
N ASP A 57 -6.13 -16.97 -23.58
CA ASP A 57 -5.17 -17.60 -24.50
C ASP A 57 -5.80 -18.71 -25.34
N GLN A 58 -6.72 -19.48 -24.76
CA GLN A 58 -7.41 -20.59 -25.43
C GLN A 58 -8.77 -20.21 -26.04
N LEU A 59 -9.27 -18.99 -25.84
CA LEU A 59 -10.58 -18.50 -26.32
C LEU A 59 -11.72 -19.46 -26.03
N ARG A 60 -11.72 -20.11 -24.88
CA ARG A 60 -12.69 -21.17 -24.53
C ARG A 60 -14.08 -20.66 -24.21
N GLU A 61 -14.19 -19.42 -23.77
CA GLU A 61 -15.47 -18.78 -23.40
C GLU A 61 -15.61 -17.41 -24.05
N ALA A 62 -16.76 -16.78 -23.90
CA ALA A 62 -17.01 -15.42 -24.40
C ALA A 62 -16.24 -14.39 -23.59
N VAL A 63 -15.12 -13.94 -24.10
CA VAL A 63 -14.25 -12.91 -23.52
C VAL A 63 -14.21 -11.69 -24.41
N ALA A 64 -14.40 -10.48 -23.85
CA ALA A 64 -14.17 -9.22 -24.54
C ALA A 64 -12.77 -8.70 -24.24
N VAL A 65 -11.94 -8.52 -25.26
CA VAL A 65 -10.61 -7.94 -25.16
C VAL A 65 -10.57 -6.61 -25.89
N LEU A 66 -10.25 -5.51 -25.18
CA LEU A 66 -10.03 -4.20 -25.78
C LEU A 66 -8.53 -3.91 -25.79
N SER A 67 -7.94 -3.89 -27.00
CA SER A 67 -6.51 -3.65 -27.19
C SER A 67 -6.26 -2.70 -28.34
N ALA A 68 -5.34 -1.76 -28.16
CA ALA A 68 -4.87 -0.87 -29.19
C ALA A 68 -3.37 -0.62 -29.03
N PRO A 69 -2.57 -0.68 -30.13
CA PRO A 69 -1.11 -0.52 -30.07
C PRO A 69 -0.66 0.84 -29.54
N ASN A 70 -1.43 1.89 -29.83
CA ASN A 70 -1.06 3.28 -29.54
C ASN A 70 -1.86 3.89 -28.37
N GLY A 71 -2.71 3.09 -27.70
CA GLY A 71 -3.43 3.50 -26.51
C GLY A 71 -4.94 3.34 -26.58
N VAL A 72 -5.55 3.33 -25.40
CA VAL A 72 -7.01 3.30 -25.20
C VAL A 72 -7.37 4.45 -24.25
N ALA A 73 -8.35 5.26 -24.62
CA ALA A 73 -8.92 6.29 -23.76
C ALA A 73 -10.39 5.98 -23.47
N LEU A 74 -10.73 5.94 -22.19
CA LEU A 74 -12.13 5.79 -21.73
C LEU A 74 -12.56 7.09 -21.06
N ALA A 75 -13.56 7.77 -21.61
CA ALA A 75 -14.10 9.01 -21.08
C ALA A 75 -15.62 8.95 -21.00
N SER A 76 -16.17 9.51 -19.94
CA SER A 76 -17.62 9.63 -19.76
C SER A 76 -17.99 11.04 -19.30
N GLY A 77 -19.04 11.61 -19.84
CA GLY A 77 -19.56 12.91 -19.43
C GLY A 77 -20.28 12.92 -18.08
N LYS A 78 -20.55 11.75 -17.49
CA LYS A 78 -21.24 11.62 -16.19
C LYS A 78 -20.53 10.61 -15.27
N HIS A 79 -20.74 9.33 -15.51
CA HIS A 79 -20.25 8.25 -14.64
C HIS A 79 -19.51 7.19 -15.45
N LEU A 80 -18.41 6.71 -14.90
CA LEU A 80 -17.73 5.51 -15.35
C LEU A 80 -17.70 4.53 -14.19
N GLN A 81 -18.21 3.31 -14.39
CA GLN A 81 -18.20 2.24 -13.40
C GLN A 81 -17.45 1.03 -13.94
N LEU A 82 -16.50 0.54 -13.16
CA LEU A 82 -15.83 -0.73 -13.40
C LEU A 82 -16.20 -1.68 -12.27
N THR A 83 -16.83 -2.81 -12.61
CA THR A 83 -17.30 -3.79 -11.63
C THR A 83 -16.90 -5.19 -12.07
N SER A 84 -16.33 -5.94 -11.15
CA SER A 84 -16.02 -7.35 -11.33
C SER A 84 -16.63 -8.18 -10.19
N ARG A 85 -17.21 -9.33 -10.52
CA ARG A 85 -17.74 -10.26 -9.51
C ARG A 85 -16.63 -10.97 -8.73
N ARG A 86 -15.44 -11.09 -9.31
CA ARG A 86 -14.28 -11.72 -8.69
C ARG A 86 -13.16 -10.69 -8.52
N ASN A 87 -12.17 -10.72 -9.35
CA ASN A 87 -10.97 -9.92 -9.20
C ASN A 87 -10.94 -8.78 -10.22
N LEU A 88 -10.47 -7.63 -9.80
CA LEU A 88 -10.08 -6.51 -10.66
C LEU A 88 -8.58 -6.31 -10.50
N MET A 89 -7.82 -6.40 -11.59
CA MET A 89 -6.40 -6.11 -11.63
C MET A 89 -6.14 -4.85 -12.46
N LEU A 90 -5.45 -3.89 -11.88
CA LEU A 90 -4.95 -2.70 -12.56
C LEU A 90 -3.43 -2.74 -12.53
N ASN A 91 -2.79 -2.77 -13.69
CA ASN A 91 -1.35 -2.82 -13.82
C ASN A 91 -0.86 -1.77 -14.81
N ALA A 92 0.23 -1.08 -14.46
CA ALA A 92 0.94 -0.14 -15.33
C ALA A 92 2.42 -0.50 -15.34
N GLY A 93 3.01 -0.63 -16.52
CA GLY A 93 4.44 -0.94 -16.69
C GLY A 93 5.35 0.26 -16.36
N ALA A 94 4.80 1.45 -16.16
CA ALA A 94 5.51 2.65 -15.72
C ALA A 94 4.73 3.32 -14.59
N ASP A 95 4.07 4.43 -14.84
CA ASP A 95 3.40 5.23 -13.83
C ASP A 95 1.89 5.00 -13.85
N ALA A 96 1.26 5.13 -12.68
CA ALA A 96 -0.18 5.16 -12.52
C ALA A 96 -0.57 6.35 -11.64
N ASP A 97 -1.31 7.31 -12.21
CA ASP A 97 -1.75 8.52 -11.53
C ASP A 97 -3.25 8.47 -11.24
N MET A 98 -3.63 8.83 -10.02
CA MET A 98 -5.03 8.97 -9.63
C MET A 98 -5.28 10.37 -9.07
N GLY A 99 -5.98 11.21 -9.84
CA GLY A 99 -6.40 12.55 -9.44
C GLY A 99 -7.90 12.58 -9.10
N VAL A 100 -8.26 13.07 -7.90
CA VAL A 100 -9.65 13.19 -7.46
C VAL A 100 -9.88 14.57 -6.85
N MET A 101 -10.80 15.33 -7.41
CA MET A 101 -11.02 16.74 -7.01
C MET A 101 -11.72 16.89 -5.66
N LYS A 102 -12.47 15.91 -5.18
CA LYS A 102 -13.22 16.03 -3.92
C LYS A 102 -12.79 14.98 -2.90
N ARG A 103 -13.17 13.73 -3.07
CA ARG A 103 -12.91 12.67 -2.08
C ARG A 103 -12.59 11.36 -2.77
N LEU A 104 -11.56 10.70 -2.31
CA LEU A 104 -11.27 9.31 -2.60
C LEU A 104 -11.63 8.47 -1.38
N PHE A 105 -12.42 7.41 -1.58
CA PHE A 105 -12.70 6.40 -0.58
C PHE A 105 -12.15 5.05 -1.03
N ILE A 106 -11.38 4.41 -0.17
CA ILE A 106 -10.89 3.04 -0.36
C ILE A 106 -11.41 2.22 0.80
N GLY A 107 -12.42 1.37 0.55
CA GLY A 107 -13.00 0.46 1.53
C GLY A 107 -12.59 -0.97 1.21
N VAL A 108 -12.08 -1.71 2.21
CA VAL A 108 -11.61 -3.08 2.09
C VAL A 108 -12.26 -3.93 3.17
N GLY A 109 -12.81 -5.10 2.81
CA GLY A 109 -13.50 -5.98 3.74
C GLY A 109 -12.58 -6.74 4.69
N GLU A 110 -11.35 -7.05 4.27
CA GLU A 110 -10.41 -7.87 5.04
C GLU A 110 -9.11 -7.15 5.32
N GLY A 111 -8.27 -6.90 4.33
CA GLY A 111 -6.95 -6.32 4.52
C GLY A 111 -6.57 -5.31 3.43
N LEU A 112 -5.81 -4.28 3.80
CA LEU A 112 -5.16 -3.36 2.87
C LEU A 112 -3.66 -3.45 3.05
N SER A 113 -2.92 -3.76 1.97
CA SER A 113 -1.47 -3.76 1.96
C SER A 113 -0.96 -2.72 0.97
N LEU A 114 -0.04 -1.87 1.42
CA LEU A 114 0.65 -0.88 0.60
C LEU A 114 2.15 -1.18 0.64
N PHE A 115 2.70 -1.66 -0.47
CA PHE A 115 4.11 -2.02 -0.59
C PHE A 115 4.83 -1.15 -1.61
N VAL A 116 5.99 -0.60 -1.23
CA VAL A 116 6.86 0.16 -2.12
C VAL A 116 8.25 -0.48 -2.14
N ARG A 117 8.66 -0.99 -3.30
CA ARG A 117 9.96 -1.68 -3.47
C ARG A 117 11.16 -0.75 -3.29
N LYS A 118 11.07 0.47 -3.79
CA LYS A 118 12.17 1.47 -3.78
C LYS A 118 11.59 2.86 -3.53
N LEU A 119 12.41 3.83 -3.21
CA LEU A 119 12.12 5.26 -3.10
C LEU A 119 11.16 5.67 -1.97
N GLY A 120 10.59 4.75 -1.22
CA GLY A 120 9.79 5.03 -0.02
C GLY A 120 8.35 5.47 -0.29
N MET A 121 7.65 5.83 0.80
CA MET A 121 6.25 6.24 0.82
C MET A 121 6.12 7.58 1.54
N LYS A 122 5.28 8.47 1.02
CA LYS A 122 4.94 9.76 1.64
C LYS A 122 3.43 9.85 1.84
N LEU A 123 3.00 10.15 3.07
CA LEU A 123 1.62 10.46 3.42
C LEU A 123 1.58 11.90 3.93
N ILE A 124 1.02 12.82 3.17
CA ILE A 124 1.04 14.25 3.47
C ILE A 124 -0.38 14.81 3.34
N ALA A 125 -0.87 15.45 4.38
CA ALA A 125 -2.03 16.32 4.32
C ALA A 125 -1.55 17.78 4.40
N ASN A 126 -1.83 18.55 3.35
CA ASN A 126 -1.46 19.99 3.33
C ASN A 126 -2.28 20.80 4.34
N GLN A 127 -3.55 20.43 4.51
CA GLN A 127 -4.44 21.03 5.50
C GLN A 127 -5.30 19.96 6.15
N GLY A 128 -5.61 20.13 7.42
CA GLY A 128 -6.37 19.18 8.21
C GLY A 128 -5.50 18.04 8.80
N PRO A 129 -6.08 17.25 9.70
CA PRO A 129 -5.34 16.22 10.43
C PRO A 129 -5.06 14.97 9.59
N VAL A 130 -3.96 14.31 9.88
CA VAL A 130 -3.73 12.90 9.52
C VAL A 130 -4.02 12.04 10.73
N ALA A 131 -5.03 11.16 10.66
CA ALA A 131 -5.38 10.23 11.72
C ALA A 131 -4.98 8.80 11.32
N ILE A 132 -4.17 8.15 12.16
CA ILE A 132 -3.81 6.73 12.02
C ILE A 132 -4.26 6.03 13.30
N GLN A 133 -5.21 5.09 13.18
CA GLN A 133 -5.85 4.49 14.34
C GLN A 133 -6.08 2.99 14.13
N ALA A 134 -5.64 2.18 15.10
CA ALA A 134 -6.09 0.80 15.27
C ALA A 134 -7.15 0.79 16.39
N GLN A 135 -8.42 0.52 16.08
CA GLN A 135 -9.50 0.63 17.05
C GLN A 135 -9.56 -0.52 18.05
N ASN A 136 -9.26 -1.73 17.61
CA ASN A 136 -9.44 -2.95 18.40
C ASN A 136 -8.15 -3.75 18.55
N ASP A 137 -7.04 -3.28 18.00
CA ASP A 137 -5.76 -3.98 18.03
C ASP A 137 -4.59 -2.99 18.16
N GLN A 138 -3.37 -3.47 18.06
CA GLN A 138 -2.17 -2.66 18.23
C GLN A 138 -1.82 -1.88 16.97
N LEU A 139 -1.21 -0.71 17.16
CA LEU A 139 -0.51 0.05 16.13
C LEU A 139 1.00 -0.11 16.33
N GLN A 140 1.72 -0.55 15.29
CA GLN A 140 3.17 -0.69 15.31
C GLN A 140 3.82 0.30 14.34
N LEU A 141 4.84 1.02 14.81
CA LEU A 141 5.73 1.84 14.01
C LEU A 141 7.14 1.28 14.15
N LEU A 142 7.70 0.72 13.09
CA LEU A 142 9.01 0.07 13.08
C LEU A 142 9.92 0.75 12.06
N ALA A 143 11.09 1.17 12.49
CA ALA A 143 12.15 1.69 11.64
C ALA A 143 13.44 0.91 11.91
N ARG A 144 14.16 0.52 10.85
CA ARG A 144 15.48 -0.10 10.99
C ARG A 144 16.56 0.90 11.42
N LYS A 145 16.39 2.14 11.02
CA LYS A 145 17.26 3.26 11.38
C LYS A 145 16.53 4.17 12.37
N ASP A 146 16.50 5.43 12.12
CA ASP A 146 15.91 6.42 12.99
C ASP A 146 14.38 6.47 12.86
N LEU A 147 13.71 6.70 13.98
CA LEU A 147 12.30 7.05 14.05
C LEU A 147 12.21 8.44 14.69
N GLU A 148 11.72 9.43 13.93
CA GLU A 148 11.55 10.79 14.42
C GLU A 148 10.07 11.07 14.66
N ILE A 149 9.76 11.62 15.83
CA ILE A 149 8.43 12.12 16.19
C ILE A 149 8.61 13.56 16.67
N VAL A 150 8.21 14.52 15.84
CA VAL A 150 8.47 15.94 16.08
C VAL A 150 7.19 16.75 15.95
N SER A 151 6.91 17.58 16.95
CA SER A 151 5.96 18.68 16.84
C SER A 151 6.75 19.98 16.73
N THR A 152 6.59 20.69 15.61
CA THR A 152 7.40 21.91 15.35
C THR A 152 6.85 23.17 16.02
N ASP A 153 5.61 23.15 16.42
CA ASP A 153 4.90 24.37 16.85
C ASP A 153 4.00 24.18 18.10
N SER A 154 3.87 22.94 18.57
CA SER A 154 3.02 22.64 19.71
C SER A 154 3.58 21.45 20.51
N GLU A 155 2.75 20.61 21.07
CA GLU A 155 3.08 19.58 22.03
C GLU A 155 3.04 18.16 21.42
N ILE A 156 3.71 17.24 22.08
CA ILE A 156 3.59 15.80 21.86
C ILE A 156 2.95 15.18 23.11
N HIS A 157 1.76 14.60 22.97
CA HIS A 157 1.07 13.90 24.03
C HIS A 157 1.29 12.39 23.91
N ILE A 158 1.91 11.77 24.91
CA ILE A 158 2.07 10.32 25.00
C ILE A 158 1.32 9.85 26.24
N VAL A 159 0.21 9.17 26.05
CA VAL A 159 -0.69 8.73 27.12
C VAL A 159 -0.96 7.24 27.04
N ALA A 160 -0.85 6.55 28.16
CA ALA A 160 -1.23 5.14 28.27
C ALA A 160 -2.04 4.91 29.56
N LYS A 161 -3.08 4.07 29.48
CA LYS A 161 -3.89 3.72 30.64
C LYS A 161 -3.11 2.94 31.69
N LYS A 162 -2.17 2.08 31.28
CA LYS A 162 -1.46 1.16 32.19
C LYS A 162 -0.01 1.55 32.40
N LYS A 163 0.75 1.70 31.34
CA LYS A 163 2.21 1.87 31.47
C LYS A 163 2.81 2.49 30.21
N ILE A 164 3.82 3.35 30.38
CA ILE A 164 4.72 3.82 29.34
C ILE A 164 6.10 3.31 29.68
N ILE A 165 6.80 2.71 28.73
CA ILE A 165 8.18 2.25 28.86
C ILE A 165 9.02 2.92 27.77
N ILE A 166 10.08 3.61 28.16
CA ILE A 166 11.11 4.15 27.27
C ILE A 166 12.39 3.40 27.59
N ASN A 167 12.93 2.65 26.66
CA ASN A 167 14.09 1.81 26.86
C ASN A 167 15.15 2.06 25.79
N ALA A 168 16.40 2.21 26.18
CA ALA A 168 17.54 2.40 25.30
C ALA A 168 18.80 1.75 25.92
N GLY A 169 19.33 0.69 25.26
CA GLY A 169 20.61 0.10 25.63
C GLY A 169 20.72 -0.40 27.08
N GLY A 170 19.60 -0.85 27.67
CA GLY A 170 19.55 -1.31 29.06
C GLY A 170 19.23 -0.25 30.11
N SER A 171 19.22 1.03 29.72
CA SER A 171 18.67 2.11 30.55
C SER A 171 17.22 2.35 30.20
N TYR A 172 16.35 2.60 31.19
CA TYR A 172 14.92 2.74 30.95
C TYR A 172 14.25 3.75 31.89
N ILE A 173 13.13 4.27 31.41
CA ILE A 173 12.15 5.02 32.20
C ILE A 173 10.83 4.27 32.12
N THR A 174 10.23 3.96 33.26
CA THR A 174 8.89 3.37 33.34
C THR A 174 7.98 4.32 34.10
N LEU A 175 6.82 4.62 33.51
CA LEU A 175 5.74 5.35 34.17
C LEU A 175 4.56 4.39 34.31
N ASP A 176 4.12 4.15 35.53
CA ASP A 176 2.91 3.39 35.85
C ASP A 176 2.07 4.11 36.91
N PRO A 177 0.86 3.64 37.26
CA PRO A 177 -0.01 4.34 38.21
C PRO A 177 0.56 4.49 39.64
N TYR A 178 1.61 3.76 39.97
CA TYR A 178 2.15 3.70 41.33
C TYR A 178 3.50 4.38 41.45
N ARG A 179 4.27 4.50 40.35
CA ARG A 179 5.64 5.05 40.40
C ARG A 179 6.16 5.50 39.04
N ILE A 180 7.18 6.34 39.12
CA ILE A 180 8.13 6.61 38.05
C ILE A 180 9.43 5.91 38.42
N GLU A 181 9.93 5.02 37.57
CA GLU A 181 11.17 4.28 37.80
C GLU A 181 12.19 4.64 36.73
N LEU A 182 13.38 5.02 37.19
CA LEU A 182 14.57 5.23 36.38
C LEU A 182 15.54 4.08 36.68
N GLY A 183 15.93 3.31 35.66
CA GLY A 183 16.83 2.18 35.83
C GLY A 183 17.99 2.23 34.84
N THR A 184 19.19 2.00 35.34
CA THR A 184 20.43 1.89 34.55
C THR A 184 21.43 1.03 35.27
N GLY A 185 22.31 0.36 34.54
CA GLY A 185 23.50 -0.30 35.11
C GLY A 185 24.70 0.63 35.36
N CYS A 186 24.56 1.92 35.05
CA CYS A 186 25.57 2.94 35.17
C CYS A 186 25.07 4.14 35.99
N ASP A 187 25.71 5.28 35.87
CA ASP A 187 25.37 6.48 36.63
C ASP A 187 24.11 7.18 36.06
N VAL A 188 23.37 7.86 36.94
CA VAL A 188 22.28 8.76 36.59
C VAL A 188 22.69 10.20 36.87
N ASP A 189 22.87 10.96 35.82
CA ASP A 189 23.15 12.40 35.91
C ASP A 189 21.88 13.22 35.83
N VAL A 190 21.58 13.96 36.88
CA VAL A 190 20.46 14.91 36.89
C VAL A 190 21.01 16.33 36.91
N LYS A 191 20.77 17.09 35.83
CA LYS A 191 21.17 18.50 35.74
C LYS A 191 19.94 19.38 35.84
N ALA A 192 19.84 20.15 36.92
CA ALA A 192 18.75 21.10 37.14
C ALA A 192 19.32 22.40 37.71
N ALA A 193 18.69 23.54 37.43
CA ALA A 193 19.04 24.81 38.03
C ALA A 193 18.61 24.85 39.51
N ASP A 194 17.56 24.12 39.89
CA ASP A 194 17.07 23.96 41.24
C ASP A 194 16.49 22.55 41.42
N PHE A 195 16.55 22.02 42.65
CA PHE A 195 16.06 20.71 43.01
C PHE A 195 15.22 20.78 44.27
N SER A 196 13.92 20.52 44.18
CA SER A 196 13.03 20.52 45.35
C SER A 196 12.43 19.13 45.58
N TYR A 197 12.39 18.71 46.85
CA TYR A 197 11.66 17.55 47.30
C TYR A 197 10.42 18.04 48.10
N SER A 198 9.27 17.52 47.80
CA SER A 198 8.02 17.72 48.52
C SER A 198 7.48 16.42 49.07
#